data_006a100f4765783e302f977c072fd7ba
#
_entry.id   006a100f4765783e302f977c072fd7ba
#
_cell.length_a   1.000
_cell.length_b   1.000
_cell.length_c   1.000
_cell.angle_alpha   90.00
_cell.angle_beta   90.00
_cell.angle_gamma   90.00
#
_symmetry.space_group_name_H-M   'P 1'
#
loop_
_entity.id
_entity.type
_entity.pdbx_description
1 polymer ?
#
loop_
_entity_poly.entity_id
_entity_poly.type
_entity_poly.pdbx_seq_one_letter_code
_entity_poly.pdbx_strand_id
1 'polypeptide(L)'
;MKQFKVIIVEDVKLELKGTMGIFSQEIPEAEEIGTAMSEAEFWPLLEQEVPDLVLLDLGLGGSTTIGVEVCRRLKGEHPEVRVLIFTGEVTNEKLWVDVLEAGADGIILKTGELLTQVDVQAVMEGKRMVFNQPILEKIVERFSQAVRTDVRRQEALIQYEMDEYDERYLRHLAV
;
A
#
# COMPACT_ATOMS: atom_id res chain seq x y z
N MET A 1 23.70 3.41 -4.59
CA MET A 1 22.62 3.76 -5.55
C MET A 1 23.03 4.93 -6.42
N LYS A 2 22.43 5.13 -7.61
CA LYS A 2 22.55 6.38 -8.36
C LYS A 2 21.75 7.47 -7.64
N GLN A 3 22.18 8.72 -7.68
CA GLN A 3 21.39 9.84 -7.15
C GLN A 3 20.00 9.88 -7.79
N PHE A 4 18.99 10.20 -7.02
CA PHE A 4 17.60 10.30 -7.44
C PHE A 4 16.89 11.41 -6.68
N LYS A 5 15.84 11.98 -7.29
CA LYS A 5 15.06 13.10 -6.76
C LYS A 5 13.83 12.60 -6.01
N VAL A 6 13.57 13.20 -4.84
CA VAL A 6 12.42 12.82 -4.01
C VAL A 6 11.56 14.03 -3.62
N ILE A 7 10.25 13.85 -3.67
CA ILE A 7 9.27 14.72 -3.01
C ILE A 7 8.66 13.95 -1.84
N ILE A 8 8.57 14.60 -0.67
CA ILE A 8 7.95 14.05 0.53
C ILE A 8 6.61 14.75 0.77
N VAL A 9 5.53 13.99 0.89
CA VAL A 9 4.16 14.48 1.11
C VAL A 9 3.65 13.98 2.46
N GLU A 10 3.46 14.91 3.42
CA GLU A 10 3.13 14.59 4.81
C GLU A 10 2.49 15.80 5.48
N ASP A 11 1.27 15.72 5.97
CA ASP A 11 0.52 16.86 6.53
C ASP A 11 0.84 17.16 8.00
N VAL A 12 1.45 16.21 8.71
CA VAL A 12 1.90 16.42 10.08
C VAL A 12 3.34 16.95 10.11
N LYS A 13 3.50 18.23 10.39
CA LYS A 13 4.80 18.93 10.38
C LYS A 13 5.91 18.25 11.17
N LEU A 14 5.57 17.59 12.29
CA LEU A 14 6.56 16.89 13.10
C LEU A 14 7.02 15.60 12.41
N GLU A 15 6.08 14.88 11.81
CA GLU A 15 6.36 13.66 11.05
C GLU A 15 7.16 13.96 9.79
N LEU A 16 6.78 15.02 9.04
CA LEU A 16 7.53 15.50 7.89
C LEU A 16 9.00 15.75 8.24
N LYS A 17 9.27 16.48 9.32
CA LYS A 17 10.65 16.72 9.78
C LYS A 17 11.38 15.45 10.18
N GLY A 18 10.70 14.51 10.82
CA GLY A 18 11.25 13.21 11.18
C GLY A 18 11.62 12.40 9.93
N THR A 19 10.74 12.37 8.96
CA THR A 19 10.92 11.67 7.67
C THR A 19 12.08 12.28 6.87
N MET A 20 12.16 13.61 6.76
CA MET A 20 13.30 14.30 6.15
C MET A 20 14.62 13.95 6.84
N GLY A 21 14.63 13.90 8.19
CA GLY A 21 15.80 13.50 8.96
C GLY A 21 16.25 12.07 8.66
N ILE A 22 15.33 11.13 8.55
CA ILE A 22 15.60 9.74 8.17
C ILE A 22 16.20 9.70 6.76
N PHE A 23 15.57 10.36 5.79
CA PHE A 23 16.05 10.38 4.42
C PHE A 23 17.47 10.94 4.31
N SER A 24 17.75 12.07 4.97
CA SER A 24 19.07 12.70 4.92
C SER A 24 20.19 11.86 5.56
N GLN A 25 19.86 11.04 6.56
CA GLN A 25 20.84 10.22 7.29
C GLN A 25 21.03 8.84 6.68
N GLU A 26 19.92 8.17 6.31
CA GLU A 26 19.91 6.77 5.90
C GLU A 26 20.00 6.61 4.37
N ILE A 27 19.62 7.64 3.60
CA ILE A 27 19.51 7.58 2.14
C ILE A 27 20.23 8.76 1.51
N PRO A 28 21.58 8.80 1.61
CA PRO A 28 22.36 9.96 1.16
C PRO A 28 22.35 10.18 -0.36
N GLU A 29 21.85 9.21 -1.14
CA GLU A 29 21.67 9.34 -2.58
C GLU A 29 20.39 10.08 -2.97
N ALA A 30 19.46 10.28 -2.03
CA ALA A 30 18.23 11.01 -2.27
C ALA A 30 18.46 12.53 -2.24
N GLU A 31 18.12 13.19 -3.32
CA GLU A 31 18.04 14.66 -3.40
C GLU A 31 16.58 15.07 -3.15
N GLU A 32 16.31 15.67 -1.99
CA GLU A 32 14.99 16.25 -1.72
C GLU A 32 14.80 17.51 -2.56
N ILE A 33 13.87 17.45 -3.51
CA ILE A 33 13.55 18.58 -4.39
C ILE A 33 12.29 19.35 -3.92
N GLY A 34 11.57 18.82 -2.93
CA GLY A 34 10.43 19.52 -2.32
C GLY A 34 9.72 18.70 -1.26
N THR A 35 8.96 19.42 -0.44
CA THR A 35 8.04 18.86 0.54
C THR A 35 6.67 19.50 0.39
N ALA A 36 5.60 18.72 0.60
CA ALA A 36 4.22 19.20 0.56
C ALA A 36 3.47 18.73 1.81
N MET A 37 2.66 19.61 2.38
CA MET A 37 1.80 19.29 3.51
C MET A 37 0.33 19.09 3.10
N SER A 38 0.06 19.13 1.80
CA SER A 38 -1.28 18.92 1.24
C SER A 38 -1.19 18.55 -0.24
N GLU A 39 -2.28 17.98 -0.76
CA GLU A 39 -2.42 17.78 -2.20
C GLU A 39 -2.25 19.09 -2.99
N ALA A 40 -2.78 20.20 -2.50
CA ALA A 40 -2.70 21.50 -3.17
C ALA A 40 -1.26 22.03 -3.26
N GLU A 41 -0.39 21.68 -2.32
CA GLU A 41 1.04 22.02 -2.34
C GLU A 41 1.84 21.05 -3.23
N PHE A 42 1.41 19.79 -3.33
CA PHE A 42 2.12 18.75 -4.05
C PHE A 42 2.14 18.98 -5.57
N TRP A 43 0.98 19.24 -6.19
CA TRP A 43 0.89 19.35 -7.64
C TRP A 43 1.75 20.46 -8.24
N PRO A 44 1.81 21.68 -7.66
CA PRO A 44 2.72 22.72 -8.15
C PRO A 44 4.22 22.35 -8.05
N LEU A 45 4.63 21.53 -7.08
CA LEU A 45 6.01 21.04 -7.00
C LEU A 45 6.30 20.05 -8.13
N LEU A 46 5.38 19.14 -8.40
CA LEU A 46 5.49 18.16 -9.48
C LEU A 46 5.59 18.85 -10.87
N GLU A 47 4.84 19.95 -11.07
CA GLU A 47 4.91 20.76 -12.31
C GLU A 47 6.25 21.47 -12.49
N GLN A 48 6.93 21.83 -11.39
CA GLN A 48 8.24 22.47 -11.45
C GLN A 48 9.34 21.45 -11.77
N GLU A 49 9.29 20.31 -11.15
CA GLU A 49 10.28 19.25 -11.36
C GLU A 49 9.68 17.88 -11.03
N VAL A 50 9.75 16.95 -11.98
CA VAL A 50 9.26 15.59 -11.81
C VAL A 50 10.29 14.79 -10.99
N PRO A 51 9.90 14.23 -9.84
CA PRO A 51 10.79 13.40 -9.01
C PRO A 51 10.93 11.98 -9.58
N ASP A 52 11.96 11.26 -9.13
CA ASP A 52 12.09 9.82 -9.35
C ASP A 52 11.25 9.02 -8.34
N LEU A 53 11.07 9.58 -7.12
CA LEU A 53 10.32 8.99 -6.01
C LEU A 53 9.41 10.01 -5.35
N VAL A 54 8.19 9.61 -5.04
CA VAL A 54 7.31 10.29 -4.10
C VAL A 54 7.14 9.42 -2.86
N LEU A 55 7.54 9.95 -1.71
CA LEU A 55 7.21 9.39 -0.41
C LEU A 55 5.91 10.02 0.05
N LEU A 56 4.85 9.22 0.17
CA LEU A 56 3.49 9.72 0.35
C LEU A 56 2.86 9.16 1.62
N ASP A 57 2.47 10.04 2.54
CA ASP A 57 1.56 9.65 3.60
C ASP A 57 0.13 9.52 3.08
N LEU A 58 -0.63 8.56 3.62
CA LEU A 58 -2.04 8.38 3.27
C LEU A 58 -2.96 9.35 4.00
N GLY A 59 -2.59 9.75 5.23
CA GLY A 59 -3.44 10.50 6.15
C GLY A 59 -3.66 11.97 5.80
N LEU A 60 -3.44 12.40 4.57
CA LEU A 60 -3.49 13.80 4.16
C LEU A 60 -4.83 14.47 4.50
N GLY A 61 -4.75 15.60 5.21
CA GLY A 61 -5.93 16.38 5.63
C GLY A 61 -6.87 15.60 6.54
N GLY A 62 -6.37 14.59 7.25
CA GLY A 62 -7.15 13.72 8.12
C GLY A 62 -8.00 12.67 7.37
N SER A 63 -7.72 12.44 6.08
CA SER A 63 -8.44 11.46 5.26
C SER A 63 -7.49 10.60 4.43
N THR A 64 -7.54 9.30 4.61
CA THR A 64 -6.75 8.34 3.83
C THR A 64 -7.17 8.24 2.35
N THR A 65 -8.38 8.68 2.03
CA THR A 65 -8.89 8.72 0.65
C THR A 65 -8.07 9.68 -0.21
N ILE A 66 -7.64 10.81 0.35
CA ILE A 66 -6.86 11.82 -0.38
C ILE A 66 -5.52 11.23 -0.83
N GLY A 67 -4.78 10.57 0.06
CA GLY A 67 -3.50 9.95 -0.29
C GLY A 67 -3.63 8.89 -1.39
N VAL A 68 -4.70 8.07 -1.34
CA VAL A 68 -4.98 7.09 -2.40
C VAL A 68 -5.27 7.77 -3.75
N GLU A 69 -6.07 8.84 -3.76
CA GLU A 69 -6.38 9.58 -4.99
C GLU A 69 -5.14 10.28 -5.57
N VAL A 70 -4.29 10.88 -4.71
CA VAL A 70 -3.00 11.45 -5.11
C VAL A 70 -2.12 10.39 -5.77
N CYS A 71 -2.01 9.21 -5.16
CA CYS A 71 -1.26 8.09 -5.73
C CYS A 71 -1.81 7.69 -7.11
N ARG A 72 -3.13 7.46 -7.20
CA ARG A 72 -3.80 7.04 -8.44
C ARG A 72 -3.61 8.04 -9.57
N ARG A 73 -3.82 9.33 -9.28
CA ARG A 73 -3.63 10.39 -10.25
C ARG A 73 -2.18 10.50 -10.71
N LEU A 74 -1.24 10.50 -9.75
CA LEU A 74 0.20 10.55 -10.04
C LEU A 74 0.63 9.38 -10.94
N LYS A 75 0.23 8.16 -10.63
CA LYS A 75 0.57 6.99 -11.44
C LYS A 75 -0.12 6.98 -12.80
N GLY A 76 -1.27 7.65 -12.93
CA GLY A 76 -1.95 7.84 -14.21
C GLY A 76 -1.27 8.85 -15.12
N GLU A 77 -0.77 9.96 -14.57
CA GLU A 77 -0.12 11.05 -15.30
C GLU A 77 1.39 10.81 -15.47
N HIS A 78 2.05 10.18 -14.47
CA HIS A 78 3.50 9.94 -14.39
C HIS A 78 3.79 8.50 -13.97
N PRO A 79 3.55 7.49 -14.82
CA PRO A 79 3.74 6.09 -14.49
C PRO A 79 5.20 5.71 -14.17
N GLU A 80 6.17 6.51 -14.64
CA GLU A 80 7.60 6.35 -14.37
C GLU A 80 7.99 6.72 -12.94
N VAL A 81 7.25 7.64 -12.28
CA VAL A 81 7.51 8.06 -10.91
C VAL A 81 7.19 6.93 -9.94
N ARG A 82 8.15 6.60 -9.09
CA ARG A 82 7.95 5.63 -8.03
C ARG A 82 7.14 6.25 -6.89
N VAL A 83 6.20 5.48 -6.35
CA VAL A 83 5.38 5.89 -5.20
C VAL A 83 5.57 4.90 -4.07
N LEU A 84 6.19 5.37 -2.99
CA LEU A 84 6.32 4.64 -1.75
C LEU A 84 5.39 5.25 -0.70
N ILE A 85 4.39 4.49 -0.31
CA ILE A 85 3.50 4.88 0.79
C ILE A 85 4.23 4.70 2.11
N PHE A 86 4.27 5.75 2.92
CA PHE A 86 4.87 5.75 4.25
C PHE A 86 3.86 6.30 5.26
N THR A 87 3.14 5.42 5.94
CA THR A 87 1.95 5.80 6.72
C THR A 87 1.89 5.18 8.10
N GLY A 88 1.29 5.90 9.04
CA GLY A 88 0.93 5.39 10.37
C GLY A 88 -0.38 4.60 10.37
N GLU A 89 -1.18 4.64 9.29
CA GLU A 89 -2.47 3.98 9.21
C GLU A 89 -2.34 2.45 9.04
N VAL A 90 -2.79 1.73 10.06
CA VAL A 90 -2.59 0.28 10.19
C VAL A 90 -3.89 -0.52 10.03
N THR A 91 -5.05 0.14 10.19
CA THR A 91 -6.29 -0.55 10.59
C THR A 91 -7.24 -0.92 9.46
N ASN A 92 -7.09 -0.37 8.26
CA ASN A 92 -8.05 -0.58 7.19
C ASN A 92 -7.48 -1.44 6.05
N GLU A 93 -7.83 -2.72 6.06
CA GLU A 93 -7.41 -3.69 5.02
C GLU A 93 -7.86 -3.30 3.61
N LYS A 94 -9.04 -2.68 3.48
CA LYS A 94 -9.52 -2.19 2.19
C LYS A 94 -8.60 -1.11 1.64
N LEU A 95 -8.09 -0.24 2.51
CA LEU A 95 -7.17 0.83 2.13
C LEU A 95 -5.92 0.29 1.42
N TRP A 96 -5.41 -0.87 1.83
CA TRP A 96 -4.23 -1.45 1.20
C TRP A 96 -4.51 -1.97 -0.21
N VAL A 97 -5.69 -2.57 -0.41
CA VAL A 97 -6.14 -2.96 -1.76
C VAL A 97 -6.28 -1.71 -2.62
N ASP A 98 -6.92 -0.67 -2.11
CA ASP A 98 -7.12 0.60 -2.82
C ASP A 98 -5.78 1.25 -3.20
N VAL A 99 -4.76 1.19 -2.32
CA VAL A 99 -3.39 1.69 -2.57
C VAL A 99 -2.69 0.87 -3.66
N LEU A 100 -2.83 -0.45 -3.63
CA LEU A 100 -2.25 -1.33 -4.64
C LEU A 100 -2.90 -1.12 -6.01
N GLU A 101 -4.22 -0.98 -6.05
CA GLU A 101 -4.98 -0.65 -7.26
C GLU A 101 -4.66 0.76 -7.78
N ALA A 102 -4.29 1.68 -6.89
CA ALA A 102 -3.79 3.00 -7.27
C ALA A 102 -2.39 2.96 -7.90
N GLY A 103 -1.69 1.83 -7.83
CA GLY A 103 -0.40 1.61 -8.49
C GLY A 103 0.83 1.96 -7.65
N ALA A 104 0.71 2.04 -6.32
CA ALA A 104 1.86 2.24 -5.45
C ALA A 104 2.91 1.15 -5.65
N ASP A 105 4.19 1.51 -5.58
CA ASP A 105 5.32 0.60 -5.74
C ASP A 105 5.73 -0.07 -4.41
N GLY A 106 5.26 0.46 -3.27
CA GLY A 106 5.48 -0.13 -1.95
C GLY A 106 4.67 0.55 -0.86
N ILE A 107 4.56 -0.14 0.29
CA ILE A 107 3.90 0.36 1.49
C ILE A 107 4.77 0.04 2.70
N ILE A 108 5.14 1.06 3.46
CA ILE A 108 5.90 0.96 4.70
C ILE A 108 5.08 1.58 5.83
N LEU A 109 4.90 0.85 6.92
CA LEU A 109 4.29 1.41 8.12
C LEU A 109 5.30 2.19 8.94
N LYS A 110 4.89 3.35 9.46
CA LYS A 110 5.68 4.19 10.40
C LYS A 110 5.80 3.57 11.81
N THR A 111 5.50 2.28 11.97
CA THR A 111 5.50 1.58 13.25
C THR A 111 6.73 0.68 13.40
N GLY A 112 7.62 1.05 14.32
CA GLY A 112 8.68 0.19 14.86
C GLY A 112 9.94 0.05 14.02
N GLU A 113 9.87 -0.16 12.74
CA GLU A 113 11.03 -0.18 11.84
C GLU A 113 11.05 1.09 11.00
N LEU A 114 12.17 1.76 11.02
CA LEU A 114 12.41 2.96 10.20
C LEU A 114 12.50 2.54 8.73
N LEU A 115 12.10 3.44 7.84
CA LEU A 115 12.38 3.35 6.41
C LEU A 115 13.88 3.16 6.19
N THR A 116 14.25 2.10 5.49
CA THR A 116 15.67 1.76 5.27
C THR A 116 16.11 2.06 3.84
N GLN A 117 17.42 2.21 3.65
CA GLN A 117 18.00 2.32 2.31
C GLN A 117 17.64 1.11 1.42
N VAL A 118 17.53 -0.09 2.00
CA VAL A 118 17.16 -1.31 1.27
C VAL A 118 15.75 -1.23 0.70
N ASP A 119 14.80 -0.68 1.46
CA ASP A 119 13.41 -0.53 1.03
C ASP A 119 13.33 0.43 -0.16
N VAL A 120 13.96 1.60 -0.04
CA VAL A 120 13.99 2.60 -1.11
C VAL A 120 14.71 2.07 -2.34
N GLN A 121 15.83 1.39 -2.17
CA GLN A 121 16.55 0.78 -3.29
C GLN A 121 15.67 -0.24 -4.04
N ALA A 122 14.95 -1.08 -3.31
CA ALA A 122 14.07 -2.08 -3.91
C ALA A 122 12.93 -1.43 -4.74
N VAL A 123 12.36 -0.32 -4.25
CA VAL A 123 11.37 0.48 -4.98
C VAL A 123 11.99 1.08 -6.24
N MET A 124 13.15 1.73 -6.13
CA MET A 124 13.84 2.37 -7.24
C MET A 124 14.29 1.38 -8.32
N GLU A 125 14.66 0.16 -7.94
CA GLU A 125 14.98 -0.94 -8.87
C GLU A 125 13.74 -1.54 -9.56
N GLY A 126 12.54 -1.10 -9.20
CA GLY A 126 11.28 -1.60 -9.74
C GLY A 126 10.94 -3.01 -9.28
N LYS A 127 11.48 -3.45 -8.15
CA LYS A 127 11.01 -4.66 -7.48
C LYS A 127 9.56 -4.42 -7.08
N ARG A 128 8.68 -5.28 -7.56
CA ARG A 128 7.24 -5.12 -7.32
C ARG A 128 6.94 -5.29 -5.83
N MET A 129 6.19 -4.34 -5.29
CA MET A 129 5.54 -4.41 -3.99
C MET A 129 6.51 -4.58 -2.83
N VAL A 130 7.16 -3.50 -2.46
CA VAL A 130 7.97 -3.45 -1.24
C VAL A 130 7.06 -3.25 -0.03
N PHE A 131 7.16 -4.16 0.93
CA PHE A 131 6.43 -4.11 2.19
C PHE A 131 7.38 -4.34 3.34
N ASN A 132 7.24 -3.59 4.43
CA ASN A 132 7.92 -3.96 5.65
C ASN A 132 7.22 -5.15 6.35
N GLN A 133 7.92 -5.78 7.29
CA GLN A 133 7.46 -7.00 7.93
C GLN A 133 6.05 -6.89 8.54
N PRO A 134 5.66 -5.81 9.25
CA PRO A 134 4.30 -5.67 9.79
C PRO A 134 3.19 -5.74 8.74
N ILE A 135 3.42 -5.22 7.53
CA ILE A 135 2.46 -5.32 6.42
C ILE A 135 2.42 -6.75 5.87
N LEU A 136 3.59 -7.37 5.68
CA LEU A 136 3.65 -8.75 5.19
C LEU A 136 2.91 -9.71 6.11
N GLU A 137 3.08 -9.59 7.43
CA GLU A 137 2.37 -10.42 8.42
C GLU A 137 0.85 -10.29 8.28
N LYS A 138 0.35 -9.08 8.12
CA LYS A 138 -1.09 -8.82 7.93
C LYS A 138 -1.61 -9.34 6.59
N ILE A 139 -0.85 -9.20 5.52
CA ILE A 139 -1.20 -9.78 4.21
C ILE A 139 -1.29 -11.31 4.31
N VAL A 140 -0.31 -11.96 4.93
CA VAL A 140 -0.29 -13.42 5.12
C VAL A 140 -1.46 -13.89 5.98
N GLU A 141 -1.76 -13.17 7.08
CA GLU A 141 -2.93 -13.47 7.93
C GLU A 141 -4.22 -13.39 7.13
N ARG A 142 -4.39 -12.34 6.33
CA ARG A 142 -5.57 -12.14 5.48
C ARG A 142 -5.74 -13.23 4.45
N PHE A 143 -4.67 -13.57 3.72
CA PHE A 143 -4.69 -14.67 2.77
C PHE A 143 -5.11 -15.98 3.44
N SER A 144 -4.55 -16.26 4.62
CA SER A 144 -4.87 -17.45 5.39
C SER A 144 -6.35 -17.49 5.81
N GLN A 145 -6.92 -16.35 6.19
CA GLN A 145 -8.35 -16.25 6.52
C GLN A 145 -9.24 -16.42 5.29
N ALA A 146 -8.89 -15.78 4.17
CA ALA A 146 -9.64 -15.90 2.91
C ALA A 146 -9.67 -17.36 2.41
N VAL A 147 -8.51 -18.03 2.41
CA VAL A 147 -8.42 -19.45 2.03
C VAL A 147 -9.27 -20.34 2.93
N ARG A 148 -9.22 -20.13 4.25
CA ARG A 148 -10.05 -20.89 5.21
C ARG A 148 -11.55 -20.66 5.00
N THR A 149 -11.94 -19.45 4.66
CA THR A 149 -13.34 -19.10 4.39
C THR A 149 -13.82 -19.77 3.10
N ASP A 150 -13.00 -19.78 2.07
CA ASP A 150 -13.32 -20.40 0.77
C ASP A 150 -13.43 -21.92 0.90
N VAL A 151 -12.50 -22.56 1.61
CA VAL A 151 -12.56 -23.99 1.90
C VAL A 151 -13.84 -24.36 2.64
N ARG A 152 -14.18 -23.63 3.74
CA ARG A 152 -15.43 -23.87 4.48
C ARG A 152 -16.68 -23.67 3.62
N ARG A 153 -16.67 -22.69 2.73
CA ARG A 153 -17.79 -22.46 1.80
C ARG A 153 -17.94 -23.59 0.82
N GLN A 154 -16.84 -24.13 0.28
CA GLN A 154 -16.86 -25.30 -0.61
C GLN A 154 -17.33 -26.55 0.13
N GLU A 155 -16.84 -26.80 1.35
CA GLU A 155 -17.29 -27.92 2.17
C GLU A 155 -18.79 -27.85 2.46
N ALA A 156 -19.32 -26.66 2.79
CA ALA A 156 -20.74 -26.47 3.02
C ALA A 156 -21.60 -26.70 1.75
N LEU A 157 -21.10 -26.30 0.58
CA LEU A 157 -21.77 -26.56 -0.71
C LEU A 157 -21.80 -28.04 -1.03
N ILE A 158 -20.69 -28.75 -0.85
CA ILE A 158 -20.62 -30.22 -1.05
C ILE A 158 -21.59 -30.93 -0.12
N GLN A 159 -21.63 -30.52 1.16
CA GLN A 159 -22.55 -31.11 2.14
C GLN A 159 -24.01 -30.88 1.73
N TYR A 160 -24.36 -29.65 1.30
CA TYR A 160 -25.71 -29.33 0.83
C TYR A 160 -26.12 -30.19 -0.40
N GLU A 161 -25.22 -30.36 -1.36
CA GLU A 161 -25.47 -31.21 -2.53
C GLU A 161 -25.63 -32.69 -2.17
N MET A 162 -24.86 -33.17 -1.18
CA MET A 162 -24.98 -34.54 -0.68
C MET A 162 -26.33 -34.76 0.03
N ASP A 163 -26.75 -33.84 0.89
CA ASP A 163 -28.01 -33.91 1.62
C ASP A 163 -29.21 -33.89 0.63
N GLU A 164 -29.17 -33.05 -0.40
CA GLU A 164 -30.20 -33.00 -1.45
C GLU A 164 -30.24 -34.28 -2.30
N TYR A 165 -29.08 -34.91 -2.54
CA TYR A 165 -29.01 -36.19 -3.23
C TYR A 165 -29.60 -37.33 -2.40
N ASP A 166 -29.30 -37.41 -1.12
CA ASP A 166 -29.83 -38.39 -0.19
C ASP A 166 -31.35 -38.28 -0.03
N GLU A 167 -31.91 -37.05 0.07
CA GLU A 167 -33.34 -36.85 0.10
C GLU A 167 -34.04 -37.34 -1.20
N ARG A 168 -33.46 -37.10 -2.37
CA ARG A 168 -33.99 -37.55 -3.64
C ARG A 168 -33.93 -39.07 -3.74
N TYR A 169 -32.86 -39.69 -3.28
CA TYR A 169 -32.69 -41.13 -3.29
C TYR A 169 -33.69 -41.84 -2.39
N LEU A 170 -33.90 -41.33 -1.17
CA LEU A 170 -34.88 -41.85 -0.21
C LEU A 170 -36.35 -41.71 -0.70
N ARG A 171 -36.66 -40.63 -1.42
CA ARG A 171 -38.01 -40.50 -2.07
C ARG A 171 -38.27 -41.52 -3.17
N HIS A 172 -37.21 -41.99 -3.87
CA HIS A 172 -37.32 -43.01 -4.89
C HIS A 172 -37.48 -44.43 -4.33
N LEU A 173 -37.00 -44.67 -3.10
CA LEU A 173 -37.13 -45.97 -2.42
C LEU A 173 -38.48 -46.10 -1.67
N ALA A 174 -39.24 -45.02 -1.51
CA ALA A 174 -40.54 -44.99 -0.78
C ALA A 174 -41.77 -45.19 -1.71
N VAL A 175 -41.57 -45.53 -2.98
CA VAL A 175 -42.59 -45.91 -3.96
C VAL A 175 -42.47 -47.38 -4.23
#